data_88b5648d44ae540cab709883d48721c9
#
_entry.id   88b5648d44ae540cab709883d48721c9
#
_cell.length_a   1.000
_cell.length_b   1.000
_cell.length_c   1.000
_cell.angle_alpha   90.00
_cell.angle_beta   90.00
_cell.angle_gamma   90.00
#
_symmetry.space_group_name_H-M   'P 1'
#
loop_
_entity.id
_entity.type
_entity.pdbx_description
1 polymer ?
#
loop_
_entity_poly.entity_id
_entity_poly.type
_entity_poly.pdbx_seq_one_letter_code
_entity_poly.pdbx_strand_id
1 'polypeptide(L)'
;MKNKRIFIFGFLCCFALVLCGCGTGNFFAKYGTNITSYTLNLSLKSKTELQGEEVVDYKNTTANILNEVYFHIYPNSFSDLAINKPVSKLYQSKAYPNGFSAGKIDILSASAGKQACSFALENTDKDLLKITLNSPLYPNDFVKIKLSFNVTIPNVVHRFGWNDKTINLGNFYPIACVFDENSWDKNPYNSNGDPFYSTLANYSVSISYPSNLILASSGTQGQTTQQDSIKTTKITAKAVRDFAMVLSSEFKTKSADVDGTQILYYYYNDVQSETSLQTAKKALCTFNQKYGAYPYSVLSVVENGFLYGGMEYPMLVMISDSLDKYDDYTNTIVHEIAHQWWYGVVGNNQ
;
A
#
# COMPACT_ATOMS: atom_id res chain seq x y z
N MET A 1 -21.87 40.23 72.50
CA MET A 1 -21.80 38.94 71.79
C MET A 1 -21.84 39.27 70.29
N LYS A 2 -20.67 39.19 69.61
CA LYS A 2 -20.52 39.55 68.20
C LYS A 2 -20.35 38.27 67.39
N ASN A 3 -21.26 37.94 66.50
CA ASN A 3 -21.18 36.83 65.59
C ASN A 3 -20.22 37.18 64.41
N LYS A 4 -19.12 36.43 64.29
CA LYS A 4 -18.23 36.46 63.11
C LYS A 4 -18.78 35.48 62.09
N ARG A 5 -19.21 35.98 60.94
CA ARG A 5 -19.49 35.18 59.74
C ARG A 5 -18.18 34.94 59.01
N ILE A 6 -17.81 33.68 58.87
CA ILE A 6 -16.66 33.22 58.04
C ILE A 6 -17.21 33.04 56.61
N PHE A 7 -16.68 33.83 55.66
CA PHE A 7 -16.89 33.63 54.25
C PHE A 7 -15.83 32.62 53.74
N ILE A 8 -16.27 31.44 53.35
CA ILE A 8 -15.44 30.50 52.61
C ILE A 8 -15.55 30.84 51.14
N PHE A 9 -14.46 31.38 50.55
CA PHE A 9 -14.30 31.52 49.11
C PHE A 9 -13.90 30.16 48.55
N GLY A 10 -14.84 29.47 47.91
CA GLY A 10 -14.59 28.31 47.12
C GLY A 10 -13.88 28.70 45.80
N PHE A 11 -12.61 28.38 45.69
CA PHE A 11 -11.86 28.52 44.42
C PHE A 11 -12.28 27.35 43.53
N LEU A 12 -13.17 27.61 42.56
CA LEU A 12 -13.53 26.66 41.53
C LEU A 12 -12.43 26.69 40.47
N CYS A 13 -11.45 25.78 40.58
CA CYS A 13 -10.51 25.51 39.51
C CYS A 13 -11.23 24.79 38.38
N CYS A 14 -11.68 25.55 37.36
CA CYS A 14 -12.06 24.97 36.07
C CYS A 14 -10.80 24.41 35.41
N PHE A 15 -10.57 23.13 35.56
CA PHE A 15 -9.64 22.39 34.69
C PHE A 15 -10.27 22.35 33.30
N ALA A 16 -9.91 23.30 32.44
CA ALA A 16 -10.15 23.17 31.00
C ALA A 16 -9.27 22.02 30.50
N LEU A 17 -9.84 20.82 30.42
CA LEU A 17 -9.28 19.75 29.58
C LEU A 17 -9.30 20.27 28.14
N VAL A 18 -8.19 20.83 27.69
CA VAL A 18 -7.92 20.99 26.28
C VAL A 18 -7.75 19.57 25.74
N LEU A 19 -8.85 19.00 25.27
CA LEU A 19 -8.81 17.87 24.38
C LEU A 19 -8.10 18.36 23.10
N CYS A 20 -6.79 18.22 23.03
CA CYS A 20 -6.06 18.16 21.77
C CYS A 20 -6.64 16.97 21.00
N GLY A 21 -7.79 17.18 20.35
CA GLY A 21 -8.31 16.27 19.36
C GLY A 21 -7.27 16.21 18.25
N CYS A 22 -6.53 15.10 18.19
CA CYS A 22 -5.62 14.81 17.11
C CYS A 22 -6.28 15.10 15.77
N GLY A 23 -5.61 15.87 14.91
CA GLY A 23 -6.09 16.35 13.62
C GLY A 23 -6.33 15.28 12.54
N THR A 24 -6.38 13.98 12.88
CA THR A 24 -6.64 12.87 11.96
C THR A 24 -8.03 12.92 11.34
N GLY A 25 -9.06 13.33 12.10
CA GLY A 25 -10.41 13.49 11.58
C GLY A 25 -10.49 14.54 10.46
N ASN A 26 -9.65 15.56 10.52
CA ASN A 26 -9.60 16.62 9.51
C ASN A 26 -8.91 16.14 8.20
N PHE A 27 -7.92 15.24 8.29
CA PHE A 27 -7.24 14.67 7.14
C PHE A 27 -8.22 13.86 6.27
N PHE A 28 -8.93 12.92 6.84
CA PHE A 28 -9.88 12.08 6.10
C PHE A 28 -11.10 12.85 5.60
N ALA A 29 -11.58 13.85 6.34
CA ALA A 29 -12.64 14.73 5.87
C ALA A 29 -12.20 15.55 4.64
N LYS A 30 -10.93 15.96 4.59
CA LYS A 30 -10.39 16.75 3.50
C LYS A 30 -9.97 15.91 2.29
N TYR A 31 -9.31 14.78 2.52
CA TYR A 31 -8.64 14.01 1.46
C TYR A 31 -9.25 12.62 1.21
N GLY A 32 -10.07 12.10 2.10
CA GLY A 32 -10.66 10.75 2.02
C GLY A 32 -12.09 10.71 1.50
N THR A 33 -12.65 11.85 1.08
CA THR A 33 -14.02 11.94 0.55
C THR A 33 -14.01 12.37 -0.91
N ASN A 34 -14.96 11.84 -1.69
CA ASN A 34 -15.12 12.24 -3.09
C ASN A 34 -13.87 12.05 -3.95
N ILE A 35 -13.18 10.92 -3.75
CA ILE A 35 -12.00 10.47 -4.48
C ILE A 35 -12.23 9.10 -5.08
N THR A 36 -11.33 8.67 -5.97
CA THR A 36 -11.32 7.30 -6.52
C THR A 36 -11.33 6.25 -5.40
N SER A 37 -12.05 5.16 -5.60
CA SER A 37 -12.02 4.04 -4.67
C SER A 37 -11.87 2.70 -5.39
N TYR A 38 -11.16 1.78 -4.72
CA TYR A 38 -10.89 0.42 -5.17
C TYR A 38 -11.58 -0.58 -4.26
N THR A 39 -12.28 -1.53 -4.85
CA THR A 39 -12.73 -2.74 -4.17
C THR A 39 -12.04 -3.93 -4.82
N LEU A 40 -11.21 -4.64 -4.07
CA LEU A 40 -10.44 -5.79 -4.53
C LEU A 40 -10.96 -7.06 -3.86
N ASN A 41 -11.35 -8.06 -4.64
CA ASN A 41 -11.66 -9.41 -4.18
C ASN A 41 -10.57 -10.35 -4.73
N LEU A 42 -9.72 -10.85 -3.85
CA LEU A 42 -8.49 -11.54 -4.19
C LEU A 42 -8.50 -12.97 -3.67
N SER A 43 -7.90 -13.89 -4.42
CA SER A 43 -7.70 -15.27 -4.01
C SER A 43 -6.28 -15.72 -4.34
N LEU A 44 -5.44 -15.85 -3.32
CA LEU A 44 -4.09 -16.41 -3.44
C LEU A 44 -4.20 -17.93 -3.51
N LYS A 45 -4.12 -18.49 -4.72
CA LYS A 45 -4.27 -19.93 -4.99
C LYS A 45 -3.03 -20.70 -4.57
N SER A 46 -1.85 -20.09 -4.77
CA SER A 46 -0.54 -20.63 -4.43
C SER A 46 0.46 -19.47 -4.30
N LYS A 47 1.70 -19.76 -3.95
CA LYS A 47 2.76 -18.76 -3.98
C LYS A 47 3.06 -18.18 -5.38
N THR A 48 2.57 -18.82 -6.44
CA THR A 48 2.80 -18.43 -7.83
C THR A 48 1.57 -17.87 -8.52
N GLU A 49 0.37 -17.93 -7.90
CA GLU A 49 -0.89 -17.57 -8.57
C GLU A 49 -1.82 -16.80 -7.65
N LEU A 50 -2.26 -15.63 -8.13
CA LEU A 50 -3.30 -14.81 -7.51
C LEU A 50 -4.39 -14.52 -8.56
N GLN A 51 -5.64 -14.70 -8.18
CA GLN A 51 -6.81 -14.31 -8.97
C GLN A 51 -7.45 -13.08 -8.32
N GLY A 52 -7.90 -12.14 -9.16
CA GLY A 52 -8.49 -10.90 -8.68
C GLY A 52 -9.70 -10.44 -9.48
N GLU A 53 -10.65 -9.90 -8.74
CA GLU A 53 -11.70 -9.03 -9.27
C GLU A 53 -11.52 -7.65 -8.65
N GLU A 54 -11.52 -6.63 -9.48
CA GLU A 54 -11.35 -5.24 -9.09
C GLU A 54 -12.54 -4.41 -9.56
N VAL A 55 -13.02 -3.56 -8.69
CA VAL A 55 -13.98 -2.52 -9.01
C VAL A 55 -13.36 -1.18 -8.64
N VAL A 56 -13.17 -0.33 -9.63
CA VAL A 56 -12.69 1.04 -9.46
C VAL A 56 -13.85 1.98 -9.69
N ASP A 57 -14.29 2.69 -8.64
CA ASP A 57 -15.12 3.87 -8.81
C ASP A 57 -14.17 5.05 -9.12
N TYR A 58 -13.83 5.19 -10.41
CA TYR A 58 -12.85 6.17 -10.87
C TYR A 58 -13.49 7.55 -10.96
N LYS A 59 -12.87 8.53 -10.30
CA LYS A 59 -13.26 9.94 -10.37
C LYS A 59 -12.42 10.70 -11.37
N ASN A 60 -13.06 11.40 -12.31
CA ASN A 60 -12.38 12.38 -13.14
C ASN A 60 -12.11 13.66 -12.32
N THR A 61 -10.88 13.81 -11.85
CA THR A 61 -10.43 15.00 -11.10
C THR A 61 -9.87 16.10 -12.01
N THR A 62 -9.87 15.88 -13.33
CA THR A 62 -9.32 16.82 -14.33
C THR A 62 -10.37 17.81 -14.79
N ALA A 63 -9.96 18.85 -15.52
CA ALA A 63 -10.85 19.76 -16.24
C ALA A 63 -11.27 19.22 -17.62
N ASN A 64 -10.75 18.06 -18.03
CA ASN A 64 -10.98 17.50 -19.35
C ASN A 64 -12.08 16.43 -19.36
N ILE A 65 -12.76 16.27 -20.48
CA ILE A 65 -13.65 15.14 -20.73
C ILE A 65 -12.79 13.94 -21.10
N LEU A 66 -12.95 12.82 -20.37
CA LEU A 66 -12.19 11.61 -20.60
C LEU A 66 -13.03 10.58 -21.38
N ASN A 67 -12.46 10.03 -22.46
CA ASN A 67 -13.06 8.94 -23.23
C ASN A 67 -12.36 7.60 -22.96
N GLU A 68 -11.31 7.61 -22.16
CA GLU A 68 -10.49 6.46 -21.81
C GLU A 68 -9.90 6.64 -20.41
N VAL A 69 -9.59 5.52 -19.75
CA VAL A 69 -8.83 5.49 -18.49
C VAL A 69 -7.69 4.52 -18.65
N TYR A 70 -6.51 4.92 -18.22
CA TYR A 70 -5.32 4.08 -18.24
C TYR A 70 -5.01 3.52 -16.84
N PHE A 71 -4.43 2.32 -16.84
CA PHE A 71 -3.96 1.65 -15.64
C PHE A 71 -2.56 1.13 -15.86
N HIS A 72 -1.67 1.32 -14.90
CA HIS A 72 -0.43 0.57 -14.81
C HIS A 72 -0.76 -0.87 -14.37
N ILE A 73 -0.18 -1.83 -15.06
CA ILE A 73 -0.23 -3.25 -14.75
C ILE A 73 1.20 -3.78 -14.63
N TYR A 74 1.89 -3.27 -13.61
CA TYR A 74 3.32 -3.46 -13.37
C TYR A 74 3.82 -4.93 -13.33
N PRO A 75 3.00 -5.96 -12.99
CA PRO A 75 3.45 -7.34 -13.10
C PRO A 75 3.96 -7.73 -14.50
N ASN A 76 3.51 -7.06 -15.58
CA ASN A 76 3.97 -7.34 -16.94
C ASN A 76 5.42 -6.89 -17.19
N SER A 77 5.97 -5.97 -16.40
CA SER A 77 7.38 -5.61 -16.45
C SER A 77 8.30 -6.75 -15.96
N PHE A 78 7.75 -7.73 -15.22
CA PHE A 78 8.46 -8.95 -14.82
C PHE A 78 8.37 -10.08 -15.86
N SER A 79 7.72 -9.87 -17.00
CA SER A 79 7.62 -10.87 -18.04
C SER A 79 8.96 -11.11 -18.76
N ASP A 80 9.08 -12.23 -19.45
CA ASP A 80 10.24 -12.55 -20.28
C ASP A 80 10.38 -11.58 -21.47
N LEU A 81 9.27 -11.06 -21.96
CA LEU A 81 9.18 -10.14 -23.08
C LEU A 81 9.48 -8.67 -22.73
N ALA A 82 9.43 -8.29 -21.46
CA ALA A 82 9.65 -6.91 -21.05
C ALA A 82 11.06 -6.43 -21.35
N ILE A 83 11.19 -5.23 -21.90
CA ILE A 83 12.47 -4.56 -22.20
C ILE A 83 12.94 -3.79 -20.96
N ASN A 84 12.03 -3.07 -20.32
CA ASN A 84 12.31 -2.34 -19.07
C ASN A 84 12.15 -3.28 -17.87
N LYS A 85 13.19 -4.08 -17.60
CA LYS A 85 13.16 -5.04 -16.50
C LYS A 85 13.20 -4.33 -15.14
N PRO A 86 12.42 -4.80 -14.12
CA PRO A 86 12.44 -4.24 -12.78
C PRO A 86 13.76 -4.42 -12.05
N VAL A 87 14.55 -5.41 -12.48
CA VAL A 87 15.87 -5.72 -11.91
C VAL A 87 16.96 -5.37 -12.90
N SER A 88 17.86 -4.48 -12.51
CA SER A 88 19.02 -4.13 -13.33
C SER A 88 19.94 -5.32 -13.54
N LYS A 89 20.70 -5.34 -14.64
CA LYS A 89 21.63 -6.42 -14.96
C LYS A 89 22.62 -6.74 -13.83
N LEU A 90 23.01 -5.71 -13.06
CA LEU A 90 23.97 -5.86 -11.94
C LEU A 90 23.43 -6.73 -10.81
N TYR A 91 22.11 -6.70 -10.58
CA TYR A 91 21.47 -7.37 -9.44
C TYR A 91 20.72 -8.65 -9.82
N GLN A 92 20.72 -9.05 -11.08
CA GLN A 92 19.92 -10.20 -11.54
C GLN A 92 20.24 -11.50 -10.82
N SER A 93 21.51 -11.80 -10.55
CA SER A 93 21.90 -13.03 -9.84
C SER A 93 21.42 -13.06 -8.39
N LYS A 94 21.32 -11.89 -7.75
CA LYS A 94 20.78 -11.76 -6.39
C LYS A 94 19.26 -11.85 -6.38
N ALA A 95 18.61 -11.17 -7.34
CA ALA A 95 17.16 -11.14 -7.45
C ALA A 95 16.57 -12.50 -7.87
N TYR A 96 17.26 -13.23 -8.73
CA TYR A 96 16.82 -14.53 -9.27
C TYR A 96 17.80 -15.66 -8.88
N PRO A 97 17.89 -16.03 -7.60
CA PRO A 97 18.84 -17.04 -7.14
C PRO A 97 18.62 -18.43 -7.76
N ASN A 98 17.39 -18.72 -8.19
CA ASN A 98 16.98 -19.97 -8.84
C ASN A 98 16.89 -19.86 -10.38
N GLY A 99 17.47 -18.79 -10.97
CA GLY A 99 17.30 -18.46 -12.38
C GLY A 99 16.08 -17.58 -12.64
N PHE A 100 16.02 -17.01 -13.84
CA PHE A 100 14.93 -16.10 -14.22
C PHE A 100 13.56 -16.79 -14.11
N SER A 101 12.62 -16.11 -13.49
CA SER A 101 11.22 -16.51 -13.37
C SER A 101 10.34 -15.35 -13.82
N ALA A 102 9.49 -15.60 -14.81
CA ALA A 102 8.61 -14.58 -15.35
C ALA A 102 7.38 -14.35 -14.44
N GLY A 103 7.02 -13.07 -14.30
CA GLY A 103 5.76 -12.63 -13.73
C GLY A 103 4.89 -11.96 -14.78
N LYS A 104 3.58 -11.91 -14.59
CA LYS A 104 2.64 -11.20 -15.46
C LYS A 104 1.28 -11.03 -14.82
N ILE A 105 0.47 -10.18 -15.43
CA ILE A 105 -0.96 -10.08 -15.19
C ILE A 105 -1.72 -10.24 -16.51
N ASP A 106 -2.68 -11.14 -16.52
CA ASP A 106 -3.59 -11.36 -17.65
C ASP A 106 -4.94 -10.74 -17.32
N ILE A 107 -5.39 -9.74 -18.09
CA ILE A 107 -6.71 -9.14 -17.96
C ILE A 107 -7.71 -10.02 -18.71
N LEU A 108 -8.68 -10.57 -18.01
CA LEU A 108 -9.65 -11.51 -18.54
C LEU A 108 -10.91 -10.82 -19.06
N SER A 109 -11.34 -9.76 -18.39
CA SER A 109 -12.51 -8.98 -18.80
C SER A 109 -12.44 -7.55 -18.26
N ALA A 110 -13.12 -6.65 -18.97
CA ALA A 110 -13.30 -5.25 -18.56
C ALA A 110 -14.73 -4.79 -18.85
N SER A 111 -15.27 -3.96 -17.95
CA SER A 111 -16.53 -3.26 -18.17
C SER A 111 -16.46 -1.83 -17.62
N ALA A 112 -17.17 -0.91 -18.27
CA ALA A 112 -17.35 0.46 -17.81
C ALA A 112 -18.85 0.75 -17.64
N GLY A 113 -19.25 1.14 -16.44
CA GLY A 113 -20.64 1.20 -16.06
C GLY A 113 -21.29 -0.20 -16.00
N LYS A 114 -22.36 -0.41 -16.79
CA LYS A 114 -23.09 -1.69 -16.82
C LYS A 114 -22.75 -2.55 -18.04
N GLN A 115 -21.89 -2.09 -18.92
CA GLN A 115 -21.61 -2.71 -20.21
C GLN A 115 -20.15 -3.13 -20.31
N ALA A 116 -19.89 -4.24 -21.02
CA ALA A 116 -18.54 -4.61 -21.42
C ALA A 116 -17.92 -3.46 -22.24
N CYS A 117 -16.62 -3.24 -22.07
CA CYS A 117 -15.89 -2.24 -22.80
C CYS A 117 -14.65 -2.87 -23.47
N SER A 118 -14.15 -2.19 -24.51
CA SER A 118 -12.89 -2.61 -25.13
C SER A 118 -11.72 -2.20 -24.25
N PHE A 119 -10.70 -3.05 -24.23
CA PHE A 119 -9.43 -2.75 -23.61
C PHE A 119 -8.26 -3.19 -24.50
N ALA A 120 -7.11 -2.55 -24.30
CA ALA A 120 -5.88 -2.87 -25.01
C ALA A 120 -4.68 -2.77 -24.08
N LEU A 121 -3.67 -3.61 -24.31
CA LEU A 121 -2.37 -3.48 -23.67
C LEU A 121 -1.51 -2.60 -24.56
N GLU A 122 -1.08 -1.47 -24.04
CA GLU A 122 -0.24 -0.51 -24.73
C GLU A 122 1.22 -0.58 -24.23
N ASN A 123 2.09 0.23 -24.84
CA ASN A 123 3.53 0.29 -24.71
C ASN A 123 4.29 -1.01 -25.08
N THR A 124 5.62 -0.95 -25.02
CA THR A 124 6.49 -2.05 -25.45
C THR A 124 6.42 -3.24 -24.49
N ASP A 125 6.35 -2.97 -23.20
CA ASP A 125 6.38 -3.99 -22.14
C ASP A 125 4.99 -4.55 -21.82
N LYS A 126 3.93 -3.97 -22.45
CA LYS A 126 2.54 -4.35 -22.20
C LYS A 126 2.12 -4.20 -20.73
N ASP A 127 2.77 -3.27 -20.02
CA ASP A 127 2.50 -2.94 -18.63
C ASP A 127 1.54 -1.75 -18.44
N LEU A 128 0.94 -1.30 -19.55
CA LEU A 128 -0.07 -0.25 -19.60
C LEU A 128 -1.37 -0.81 -20.19
N LEU A 129 -2.46 -0.73 -19.40
CA LEU A 129 -3.80 -1.13 -19.79
C LEU A 129 -4.63 0.11 -20.12
N LYS A 130 -5.16 0.17 -21.32
CA LYS A 130 -6.12 1.19 -21.77
C LYS A 130 -7.54 0.63 -21.71
N ILE A 131 -8.44 1.34 -21.06
CA ILE A 131 -9.88 1.06 -21.05
C ILE A 131 -10.58 2.15 -21.86
N THR A 132 -11.28 1.78 -22.92
CA THR A 132 -12.12 2.71 -23.67
C THR A 132 -13.48 2.80 -23.02
N LEU A 133 -13.91 4.00 -22.63
CA LEU A 133 -15.18 4.22 -21.97
C LEU A 133 -16.35 4.15 -22.98
N ASN A 134 -17.48 3.59 -22.56
CA ASN A 134 -18.70 3.52 -23.39
C ASN A 134 -19.40 4.87 -23.52
N SER A 135 -19.09 5.83 -22.67
CA SER A 135 -19.60 7.20 -22.67
C SER A 135 -18.54 8.14 -22.11
N PRO A 136 -18.50 9.40 -22.57
CA PRO A 136 -17.59 10.40 -22.02
C PRO A 136 -17.76 10.58 -20.52
N LEU A 137 -16.65 10.68 -19.79
CA LEU A 137 -16.61 10.97 -18.37
C LEU A 137 -16.29 12.46 -18.17
N TYR A 138 -17.27 13.22 -17.72
CA TYR A 138 -17.13 14.66 -17.50
C TYR A 138 -16.32 14.97 -16.22
N PRO A 139 -15.77 16.20 -16.13
CA PRO A 139 -15.09 16.66 -14.91
C PRO A 139 -15.95 16.49 -13.66
N ASN A 140 -15.33 15.96 -12.58
CA ASN A 140 -15.94 15.62 -11.30
C ASN A 140 -16.94 14.46 -11.29
N ASP A 141 -17.25 13.85 -12.43
CA ASP A 141 -18.08 12.65 -12.50
C ASP A 141 -17.28 11.38 -12.13
N PHE A 142 -18.02 10.30 -11.89
CA PHE A 142 -17.49 8.97 -11.61
C PHE A 142 -17.88 7.99 -12.69
N VAL A 143 -16.98 7.05 -12.97
CA VAL A 143 -17.28 5.84 -13.74
C VAL A 143 -16.86 4.60 -12.95
N LYS A 144 -17.72 3.60 -12.93
CA LYS A 144 -17.41 2.30 -12.32
C LYS A 144 -16.76 1.40 -13.37
N ILE A 145 -15.47 1.10 -13.18
CA ILE A 145 -14.71 0.18 -14.03
C ILE A 145 -14.56 -1.13 -13.26
N LYS A 146 -14.89 -2.25 -13.91
CA LYS A 146 -14.69 -3.58 -13.33
C LYS A 146 -13.71 -4.35 -14.18
N LEU A 147 -12.73 -4.97 -13.53
CA LEU A 147 -11.71 -5.80 -14.15
C LEU A 147 -11.69 -7.17 -13.48
N SER A 148 -11.48 -8.22 -14.26
CA SER A 148 -11.08 -9.54 -13.72
C SER A 148 -9.72 -9.90 -14.30
N PHE A 149 -8.85 -10.48 -13.46
CA PHE A 149 -7.48 -10.75 -13.85
C PHE A 149 -6.87 -11.95 -13.11
N ASN A 150 -5.85 -12.54 -13.73
CA ASN A 150 -4.96 -13.51 -13.10
C ASN A 150 -3.53 -12.94 -13.04
N VAL A 151 -2.85 -13.15 -11.90
CA VAL A 151 -1.47 -12.74 -11.70
C VAL A 151 -0.60 -13.97 -11.53
N THR A 152 0.45 -14.08 -12.34
CA THR A 152 1.56 -15.01 -12.14
C THR A 152 2.62 -14.31 -11.33
N ILE A 153 2.88 -14.79 -10.12
CA ILE A 153 3.86 -14.23 -9.19
C ILE A 153 5.22 -14.91 -9.45
N PRO A 154 6.28 -14.17 -9.84
CA PRO A 154 7.57 -14.74 -10.17
C PRO A 154 8.36 -15.17 -8.93
N ASN A 155 9.27 -16.14 -9.09
CA ASN A 155 10.29 -16.44 -8.10
C ASN A 155 11.41 -15.39 -8.21
N VAL A 156 11.26 -14.30 -7.48
CA VAL A 156 12.22 -13.19 -7.48
C VAL A 156 12.23 -12.50 -6.11
N VAL A 157 13.40 -12.14 -5.65
CA VAL A 157 13.59 -11.35 -4.43
C VAL A 157 13.37 -9.88 -4.76
N HIS A 158 12.10 -9.44 -4.73
CA HIS A 158 11.70 -8.10 -5.11
C HIS A 158 10.39 -7.69 -4.41
N ARG A 159 9.91 -6.45 -4.63
CA ARG A 159 8.62 -5.95 -4.08
C ARG A 159 7.39 -6.70 -4.60
N PHE A 160 7.50 -7.30 -5.78
CA PHE A 160 6.52 -8.21 -6.36
C PHE A 160 7.23 -9.51 -6.71
N GLY A 161 6.89 -10.61 -6.03
CA GLY A 161 7.52 -11.91 -6.20
C GLY A 161 7.37 -12.79 -4.97
N TRP A 162 7.89 -14.01 -5.06
CA TRP A 162 7.99 -14.90 -3.93
C TRP A 162 9.43 -15.47 -3.80
N ASN A 163 9.80 -15.77 -2.58
CA ASN A 163 11.04 -16.47 -2.22
C ASN A 163 10.73 -17.55 -1.16
N ASP A 164 11.76 -18.11 -0.52
CA ASP A 164 11.58 -19.18 0.46
C ASP A 164 10.87 -18.70 1.74
N LYS A 165 10.88 -17.41 2.03
CA LYS A 165 10.35 -16.81 3.27
C LYS A 165 9.05 -16.08 3.07
N THR A 166 8.91 -15.29 1.98
CA THR A 166 7.82 -14.37 1.80
C THR A 166 7.20 -14.41 0.40
N ILE A 167 5.94 -14.02 0.32
CA ILE A 167 5.23 -13.65 -0.91
C ILE A 167 4.97 -12.16 -0.80
N ASN A 168 5.64 -11.37 -1.65
CA ASN A 168 5.55 -9.92 -1.69
C ASN A 168 4.58 -9.49 -2.80
N LEU A 169 3.57 -8.74 -2.46
CA LEU A 169 2.53 -8.24 -3.36
C LEU A 169 2.52 -6.71 -3.32
N GLY A 170 3.53 -6.10 -3.92
CA GLY A 170 3.60 -4.66 -4.20
C GLY A 170 3.27 -4.40 -5.66
N ASN A 171 2.40 -3.41 -5.95
CA ASN A 171 2.02 -2.99 -7.30
C ASN A 171 1.53 -4.15 -8.19
N PHE A 172 0.76 -5.07 -7.63
CA PHE A 172 0.39 -6.36 -8.23
C PHE A 172 -0.96 -6.36 -8.96
N TYR A 173 -1.73 -5.29 -8.85
CA TYR A 173 -3.08 -5.11 -9.41
C TYR A 173 -3.10 -3.91 -10.38
N PRO A 174 -4.15 -3.72 -11.20
CA PRO A 174 -4.28 -2.54 -12.05
C PRO A 174 -4.42 -1.25 -11.23
N ILE A 175 -3.50 -0.30 -11.42
CA ILE A 175 -3.48 0.98 -10.71
C ILE A 175 -3.75 2.10 -11.71
N ALA A 176 -4.80 2.89 -11.49
CA ALA A 176 -5.16 3.99 -12.39
C ALA A 176 -4.01 4.99 -12.50
N CYS A 177 -3.61 5.27 -13.75
CA CYS A 177 -2.62 6.27 -14.06
C CYS A 177 -3.09 7.67 -13.63
N VAL A 178 -2.16 8.52 -13.28
CA VAL A 178 -2.45 9.93 -13.04
C VAL A 178 -2.68 10.62 -14.38
N PHE A 179 -3.68 11.47 -14.45
CA PHE A 179 -3.85 12.42 -15.54
C PHE A 179 -3.33 13.77 -15.06
N ASP A 180 -2.16 14.17 -15.57
CA ASP A 180 -1.47 15.37 -15.16
C ASP A 180 -1.31 16.33 -16.33
N GLU A 181 -1.37 17.63 -16.06
CA GLU A 181 -1.28 18.72 -17.02
C GLU A 181 -2.20 18.64 -18.24
N ASN A 182 -2.44 17.64 -18.92
CA ASN A 182 -3.34 17.38 -20.06
C ASN A 182 -3.04 16.03 -20.69
N SER A 183 -2.35 15.15 -19.99
CA SER A 183 -1.98 13.83 -20.49
C SER A 183 -1.98 12.80 -19.35
N TRP A 184 -2.13 11.55 -19.75
CA TRP A 184 -1.93 10.42 -18.86
C TRP A 184 -0.44 10.21 -18.60
N ASP A 185 -0.05 10.01 -17.35
CA ASP A 185 1.26 9.45 -17.02
C ASP A 185 1.30 7.99 -17.46
N LYS A 186 2.12 7.71 -18.48
CA LYS A 186 2.29 6.40 -19.11
C LYS A 186 3.72 5.90 -18.99
N ASN A 187 4.47 6.42 -18.01
CA ASN A 187 5.86 6.06 -17.84
C ASN A 187 5.99 4.54 -17.58
N PRO A 188 6.88 3.84 -18.28
CA PRO A 188 7.10 2.42 -18.07
C PRO A 188 7.80 2.19 -16.73
N TYR A 189 7.79 0.94 -16.27
CA TYR A 189 8.59 0.54 -15.12
C TYR A 189 10.07 0.89 -15.33
N ASN A 190 10.72 1.37 -14.29
CA ASN A 190 12.15 1.66 -14.30
C ASN A 190 12.84 0.86 -13.16
N SER A 191 13.99 0.25 -13.45
CA SER A 191 14.77 -0.51 -12.45
C SER A 191 15.58 0.38 -11.51
N ASN A 192 15.60 1.68 -11.75
CA ASN A 192 16.34 2.67 -10.97
C ASN A 192 15.37 3.71 -10.42
N GLY A 193 15.13 3.68 -9.13
CA GLY A 193 14.12 4.50 -8.46
C GLY A 193 12.79 3.77 -8.25
N ASP A 194 11.78 4.50 -7.79
CA ASP A 194 10.44 4.01 -7.49
C ASP A 194 9.42 4.68 -8.43
N PRO A 195 9.11 4.05 -9.60
CA PRO A 195 8.35 4.67 -10.68
C PRO A 195 6.82 4.64 -10.40
N PHE A 196 6.42 4.86 -9.16
CA PHE A 196 5.02 4.74 -8.75
C PHE A 196 4.41 6.10 -8.48
N TYR A 197 3.72 6.62 -9.48
CA TYR A 197 2.97 7.86 -9.37
C TYR A 197 1.47 7.55 -9.35
N SER A 198 0.79 7.89 -8.25
CA SER A 198 -0.63 7.62 -8.06
C SER A 198 -1.33 8.71 -7.24
N THR A 199 -2.62 8.86 -7.45
CA THR A 199 -3.47 9.75 -6.66
C THR A 199 -3.92 9.06 -5.37
N LEU A 200 -4.38 9.86 -4.40
CA LEU A 200 -5.03 9.30 -3.21
C LEU A 200 -6.31 8.56 -3.59
N ALA A 201 -6.50 7.38 -3.01
CA ALA A 201 -7.69 6.56 -3.18
C ALA A 201 -8.11 5.87 -1.87
N ASN A 202 -9.34 5.38 -1.83
CA ASN A 202 -9.84 4.53 -0.75
C ASN A 202 -9.83 3.07 -1.21
N TYR A 203 -9.43 2.16 -0.32
CA TYR A 203 -9.34 0.73 -0.60
C TYR A 203 -10.23 -0.07 0.33
N SER A 204 -10.96 -1.02 -0.26
CA SER A 204 -11.69 -2.08 0.43
C SER A 204 -11.25 -3.41 -0.18
N VAL A 205 -10.47 -4.19 0.56
CA VAL A 205 -9.83 -5.40 0.06
C VAL A 205 -10.35 -6.61 0.84
N SER A 206 -10.70 -7.67 0.13
CA SER A 206 -10.97 -8.98 0.68
C SER A 206 -10.00 -9.97 0.04
N ILE A 207 -9.17 -10.61 0.84
CA ILE A 207 -8.21 -11.60 0.34
C ILE A 207 -8.40 -12.95 1.02
N SER A 208 -8.53 -14.01 0.21
CA SER A 208 -8.50 -15.40 0.63
C SER A 208 -7.12 -16.00 0.37
N TYR A 209 -6.55 -16.69 1.36
CA TYR A 209 -5.19 -17.23 1.32
C TYR A 209 -5.04 -18.47 2.22
N PRO A 210 -4.01 -19.34 2.01
CA PRO A 210 -3.75 -20.51 2.85
C PRO A 210 -3.63 -20.17 4.34
N SER A 211 -4.27 -20.95 5.20
CA SER A 211 -4.41 -20.65 6.63
C SER A 211 -3.11 -20.69 7.44
N ASN A 212 -2.07 -21.35 6.90
CA ASN A 212 -0.74 -21.37 7.50
C ASN A 212 0.05 -20.06 7.30
N LEU A 213 -0.43 -19.16 6.44
CA LEU A 213 0.21 -17.86 6.22
C LEU A 213 -0.29 -16.82 7.22
N ILE A 214 0.60 -15.89 7.56
CA ILE A 214 0.32 -14.66 8.29
C ILE A 214 0.43 -13.51 7.29
N LEU A 215 -0.57 -12.63 7.29
CA LEU A 215 -0.71 -11.52 6.38
C LEU A 215 -0.31 -10.21 7.06
N ALA A 216 0.65 -9.49 6.46
CA ALA A 216 0.91 -8.08 6.69
C ALA A 216 0.35 -7.28 5.51
N SER A 217 -0.26 -6.12 5.76
CA SER A 217 -0.90 -5.33 4.70
C SER A 217 -0.84 -3.83 4.97
N SER A 218 -0.91 -3.04 3.90
CA SER A 218 -1.42 -1.67 3.99
C SER A 218 -2.83 -1.69 4.57
N GLY A 219 -3.19 -0.62 5.31
CA GLY A 219 -4.53 -0.48 5.87
C GLY A 219 -4.78 -1.26 7.16
N THR A 220 -5.97 -1.11 7.66
CA THR A 220 -6.43 -1.76 8.89
C THR A 220 -7.10 -3.09 8.54
N GLN A 221 -6.57 -4.18 9.09
CA GLN A 221 -7.18 -5.49 8.99
C GLN A 221 -8.39 -5.56 9.92
N GLY A 222 -9.53 -5.97 9.36
CA GLY A 222 -10.77 -6.21 10.09
C GLY A 222 -10.95 -7.69 10.41
N GLN A 223 -12.17 -8.17 10.26
CA GLN A 223 -12.51 -9.55 10.56
C GLN A 223 -11.76 -10.52 9.62
N THR A 224 -11.10 -11.50 10.19
CA THR A 224 -10.58 -12.68 9.50
C THR A 224 -11.48 -13.86 9.83
N THR A 225 -11.94 -14.55 8.79
CA THR A 225 -12.67 -15.83 8.90
C THR A 225 -11.78 -16.94 8.39
N GLN A 226 -11.99 -18.16 8.89
CA GLN A 226 -11.31 -19.34 8.39
C GLN A 226 -12.35 -20.42 8.07
N GLN A 227 -12.21 -20.99 6.91
CA GLN A 227 -12.95 -22.18 6.49
C GLN A 227 -11.94 -23.19 5.94
N ASP A 228 -11.87 -24.34 6.56
CA ASP A 228 -10.89 -25.40 6.25
C ASP A 228 -9.45 -24.85 6.31
N SER A 229 -8.71 -24.98 5.23
CA SER A 229 -7.32 -24.53 5.07
C SER A 229 -7.19 -23.10 4.51
N ILE A 230 -8.30 -22.35 4.39
CA ILE A 230 -8.32 -21.00 3.81
C ILE A 230 -8.77 -19.98 4.85
N LYS A 231 -8.00 -18.91 4.99
CA LYS A 231 -8.39 -17.68 5.70
C LYS A 231 -8.89 -16.65 4.70
N THR A 232 -9.85 -15.84 5.11
CA THR A 232 -10.29 -14.66 4.37
C THR A 232 -10.25 -13.46 5.30
N THR A 233 -9.47 -12.45 4.93
CA THR A 233 -9.29 -11.20 5.71
C THR A 233 -9.84 -10.02 4.93
N LYS A 234 -10.62 -9.17 5.60
CA LYS A 234 -11.08 -7.88 5.07
C LYS A 234 -10.15 -6.77 5.55
N ILE A 235 -9.78 -5.87 4.65
CA ILE A 235 -8.84 -4.78 4.91
C ILE A 235 -9.42 -3.48 4.37
N THR A 236 -9.22 -2.38 5.08
CA THR A 236 -9.61 -1.04 4.62
C THR A 236 -8.46 -0.07 4.77
N ALA A 237 -8.25 0.75 3.74
CA ALA A 237 -7.33 1.89 3.80
C ALA A 237 -8.01 3.11 3.17
N LYS A 238 -7.90 4.27 3.81
CA LYS A 238 -8.54 5.51 3.34
C LYS A 238 -7.50 6.55 3.01
N ALA A 239 -7.69 7.23 1.87
CA ALA A 239 -6.82 8.30 1.41
C ALA A 239 -5.34 7.88 1.38
N VAL A 240 -5.05 6.75 0.78
CA VAL A 240 -3.69 6.22 0.55
C VAL A 240 -3.37 6.21 -0.93
N ARG A 241 -2.07 6.27 -1.27
CA ARG A 241 -1.63 6.32 -2.67
C ARG A 241 -1.50 4.94 -3.30
N ASP A 242 -1.25 3.93 -2.49
CA ASP A 242 -1.01 2.56 -2.97
C ASP A 242 -1.44 1.55 -1.90
N PHE A 243 -1.49 0.27 -2.29
CA PHE A 243 -1.86 -0.83 -1.42
C PHE A 243 -0.93 -2.03 -1.66
N ALA A 244 -0.29 -2.50 -0.60
CA ALA A 244 0.61 -3.64 -0.66
C ALA A 244 0.32 -4.68 0.44
N MET A 245 0.79 -5.90 0.20
CA MET A 245 0.69 -7.02 1.15
C MET A 245 1.97 -7.84 1.13
N VAL A 246 2.29 -8.45 2.28
CA VAL A 246 3.33 -9.47 2.40
C VAL A 246 2.77 -10.64 3.21
N LEU A 247 3.00 -11.85 2.74
CA LEU A 247 2.55 -13.07 3.42
C LEU A 247 3.75 -13.98 3.71
N SER A 248 3.75 -14.60 4.89
CA SER A 248 4.75 -15.59 5.29
C SER A 248 4.16 -16.57 6.29
N SER A 249 4.60 -17.83 6.21
CA SER A 249 4.33 -18.83 7.26
C SER A 249 5.27 -18.71 8.46
N GLU A 250 6.35 -17.94 8.32
CA GLU A 250 7.40 -17.81 9.33
C GLU A 250 7.26 -16.54 10.18
N PHE A 251 6.34 -15.64 9.85
CA PHE A 251 6.18 -14.40 10.60
C PHE A 251 5.88 -14.64 12.07
N LYS A 252 6.65 -13.95 12.89
CA LYS A 252 6.35 -13.60 14.28
C LYS A 252 5.92 -12.15 14.30
N THR A 253 5.13 -11.76 15.30
CA THR A 253 4.59 -10.40 15.39
C THR A 253 4.87 -9.77 16.73
N LYS A 254 5.16 -8.49 16.74
CA LYS A 254 5.20 -7.62 17.90
C LYS A 254 4.40 -6.36 17.61
N SER A 255 3.97 -5.64 18.62
CA SER A 255 3.25 -4.40 18.44
C SER A 255 3.61 -3.36 19.51
N ALA A 256 3.44 -2.10 19.12
CA ALA A 256 3.55 -0.95 20.04
C ALA A 256 2.52 0.10 19.64
N ASP A 257 2.13 0.96 20.57
CA ASP A 257 1.28 2.11 20.31
C ASP A 257 2.09 3.41 20.35
N VAL A 258 1.79 4.33 19.45
CA VAL A 258 2.32 5.69 19.42
C VAL A 258 1.20 6.66 19.06
N ASP A 259 0.76 7.47 20.00
CA ASP A 259 -0.23 8.52 19.79
C ASP A 259 -1.54 8.01 19.13
N GLY A 260 -1.95 6.76 19.43
CA GLY A 260 -3.12 6.10 18.87
C GLY A 260 -2.89 5.41 17.52
N THR A 261 -1.65 5.38 17.02
CA THR A 261 -1.24 4.54 15.89
C THR A 261 -0.63 3.25 16.40
N GLN A 262 -1.19 2.10 16.01
CA GLN A 262 -0.62 0.79 16.31
C GLN A 262 0.47 0.46 15.29
N ILE A 263 1.71 0.30 15.74
CA ILE A 263 2.79 -0.28 14.95
C ILE A 263 2.69 -1.80 15.07
N LEU A 264 2.61 -2.50 13.93
CA LEU A 264 2.65 -3.95 13.81
C LEU A 264 3.98 -4.35 13.17
N TYR A 265 4.85 -5.01 13.94
CA TYR A 265 6.14 -5.47 13.44
C TYR A 265 6.07 -6.96 13.11
N TYR A 266 6.27 -7.29 11.85
CA TYR A 266 6.31 -8.66 11.31
C TYR A 266 7.76 -9.03 10.99
N TYR A 267 8.25 -10.15 11.55
CA TYR A 267 9.64 -10.56 11.40
C TYR A 267 9.78 -12.09 11.47
N TYR A 268 10.89 -12.60 10.99
CA TYR A 268 11.24 -14.03 11.07
C TYR A 268 12.71 -14.27 11.46
N ASN A 269 13.65 -13.48 10.95
CA ASN A 269 15.09 -13.61 11.22
C ASN A 269 15.63 -12.55 12.18
N ASP A 270 14.94 -11.43 12.38
CA ASP A 270 15.43 -10.36 13.24
C ASP A 270 15.57 -10.81 14.70
N VAL A 271 16.81 -11.09 15.10
CA VAL A 271 17.17 -11.51 16.47
C VAL A 271 17.11 -10.37 17.48
N GLN A 272 17.08 -9.12 17.02
CA GLN A 272 16.95 -7.90 17.84
C GLN A 272 15.57 -7.25 17.68
N SER A 273 14.55 -8.03 17.41
CA SER A 273 13.19 -7.59 17.07
C SER A 273 12.56 -6.61 18.08
N GLU A 274 12.99 -6.65 19.34
CA GLU A 274 12.55 -5.66 20.33
C GLU A 274 13.17 -4.28 20.04
N THR A 275 14.46 -4.23 19.76
CA THR A 275 15.16 -2.98 19.43
C THR A 275 14.63 -2.40 18.11
N SER A 276 14.35 -3.24 17.11
CA SER A 276 13.74 -2.83 15.83
C SER A 276 12.36 -2.21 16.05
N LEU A 277 11.50 -2.82 16.87
CA LEU A 277 10.20 -2.26 17.23
C LEU A 277 10.35 -0.91 17.97
N GLN A 278 11.29 -0.81 18.94
CA GLN A 278 11.53 0.44 19.64
C GLN A 278 12.10 1.54 18.71
N THR A 279 12.88 1.17 17.70
CA THR A 279 13.34 2.09 16.65
C THR A 279 12.17 2.61 15.83
N ALA A 280 11.27 1.74 15.37
CA ALA A 280 10.07 2.14 14.65
C ALA A 280 9.19 3.08 15.49
N LYS A 281 9.00 2.74 16.78
CA LYS A 281 8.26 3.57 17.74
C LYS A 281 8.88 4.97 17.89
N LYS A 282 10.18 5.04 18.05
CA LYS A 282 10.93 6.29 18.19
C LYS A 282 10.84 7.15 16.92
N ALA A 283 10.98 6.53 15.75
CA ALA A 283 10.87 7.20 14.47
C ALA A 283 9.49 7.83 14.30
N LEU A 284 8.41 7.04 14.47
CA LEU A 284 7.03 7.53 14.34
C LEU A 284 6.74 8.67 15.32
N CYS A 285 7.13 8.53 16.59
CA CYS A 285 6.96 9.57 17.61
C CYS A 285 7.69 10.87 17.23
N THR A 286 8.95 10.76 16.77
CA THR A 286 9.77 11.91 16.36
C THR A 286 9.15 12.62 15.15
N PHE A 287 8.70 11.87 14.16
CA PHE A 287 8.09 12.45 12.96
C PHE A 287 6.72 13.07 13.25
N ASN A 288 5.90 12.45 14.11
CA ASN A 288 4.67 13.08 14.62
C ASN A 288 4.93 14.48 15.20
N GLN A 289 5.98 14.60 16.01
CA GLN A 289 6.33 15.87 16.66
C GLN A 289 6.86 16.91 15.67
N LYS A 290 7.62 16.49 14.65
CA LYS A 290 8.31 17.41 13.74
C LYS A 290 7.47 17.80 12.52
N TYR A 291 6.66 16.89 12.00
CA TYR A 291 6.00 17.04 10.71
C TYR A 291 4.48 16.93 10.77
N GLY A 292 3.94 16.76 11.98
CA GLY A 292 2.52 16.60 12.20
C GLY A 292 2.10 15.14 12.38
N ALA A 293 0.94 14.93 13.02
CA ALA A 293 0.46 13.61 13.36
C ALA A 293 0.28 12.70 12.13
N TYR A 294 0.80 11.48 12.21
CA TYR A 294 0.52 10.42 11.25
C TYR A 294 -0.99 10.17 11.18
N PRO A 295 -1.62 10.25 10.00
CA PRO A 295 -3.08 10.26 9.94
C PRO A 295 -3.73 8.90 10.12
N TYR A 296 -2.98 7.81 10.01
CA TYR A 296 -3.53 6.45 10.00
C TYR A 296 -3.40 5.77 11.36
N SER A 297 -4.34 4.86 11.66
CA SER A 297 -4.40 4.14 12.94
C SER A 297 -3.46 2.93 13.03
N VAL A 298 -2.82 2.53 11.92
CA VAL A 298 -1.90 1.39 11.89
C VAL A 298 -0.73 1.67 10.96
N LEU A 299 0.44 1.13 11.31
CA LEU A 299 1.64 1.08 10.48
C LEU A 299 2.25 -0.32 10.60
N SER A 300 2.29 -1.05 9.49
CA SER A 300 2.98 -2.34 9.40
C SER A 300 4.45 -2.13 9.04
N VAL A 301 5.36 -2.65 9.83
CA VAL A 301 6.81 -2.73 9.54
C VAL A 301 7.14 -4.20 9.32
N VAL A 302 7.66 -4.54 8.15
CA VAL A 302 7.71 -5.93 7.68
C VAL A 302 9.13 -6.30 7.23
N GLU A 303 9.79 -7.20 7.97
CA GLU A 303 10.98 -7.89 7.48
C GLU A 303 10.58 -8.82 6.33
N ASN A 304 11.23 -8.70 5.19
CA ASN A 304 10.94 -9.55 4.03
C ASN A 304 12.16 -9.79 3.15
N GLY A 305 12.10 -10.82 2.33
CA GLY A 305 13.09 -11.03 1.27
C GLY A 305 12.92 -9.95 0.21
N PHE A 306 13.81 -8.95 0.23
CA PHE A 306 13.78 -7.81 -0.67
C PHE A 306 15.19 -7.45 -1.12
N LEU A 307 15.34 -7.16 -2.41
CA LEU A 307 16.67 -6.96 -3.03
C LEU A 307 17.35 -5.65 -2.56
N TYR A 308 16.58 -4.61 -2.35
CA TYR A 308 17.04 -3.29 -1.93
C TYR A 308 16.87 -3.12 -0.42
N GLY A 309 17.26 -2.00 0.16
CA GLY A 309 17.18 -1.77 1.60
C GLY A 309 15.77 -1.84 2.18
N GLY A 310 14.85 -1.08 1.60
CA GLY A 310 13.47 -1.02 2.02
C GLY A 310 12.52 -0.56 0.92
N MET A 311 11.22 -0.46 1.27
CA MET A 311 10.17 0.06 0.40
C MET A 311 9.02 0.65 1.24
N GLU A 312 8.57 1.82 0.85
CA GLU A 312 7.76 2.72 1.64
C GLU A 312 6.27 2.71 1.33
N TYR A 313 5.64 1.58 1.08
CA TYR A 313 4.19 1.59 0.82
C TYR A 313 3.41 2.30 1.92
N PRO A 314 2.34 3.04 1.58
CA PRO A 314 1.51 3.68 2.59
C PRO A 314 0.97 2.66 3.59
N MET A 315 1.14 2.94 4.88
CA MET A 315 0.75 2.08 6.01
C MET A 315 1.48 0.73 6.09
N LEU A 316 2.43 0.43 5.17
CA LEU A 316 3.25 -0.77 5.20
C LEU A 316 4.64 -0.45 4.66
N VAL A 317 5.67 -0.64 5.47
CA VAL A 317 7.05 -0.53 5.02
C VAL A 317 7.72 -1.90 5.00
N MET A 318 8.46 -2.19 3.93
CA MET A 318 9.24 -3.41 3.79
C MET A 318 10.68 -3.12 4.20
N ILE A 319 11.29 -4.03 4.96
CA ILE A 319 12.70 -3.94 5.38
C ILE A 319 13.39 -5.22 4.95
N SER A 320 14.46 -5.08 4.18
CA SER A 320 15.19 -6.23 3.64
C SER A 320 15.85 -7.07 4.75
N ASP A 321 15.63 -8.38 4.68
CA ASP A 321 16.32 -9.36 5.52
C ASP A 321 17.79 -9.61 5.13
N SER A 322 18.23 -8.99 4.02
CA SER A 322 19.61 -9.11 3.49
C SER A 322 20.55 -7.98 3.94
N LEU A 323 20.12 -7.09 4.82
CA LEU A 323 20.96 -6.04 5.38
C LEU A 323 21.99 -6.64 6.34
N ASP A 324 23.27 -6.52 6.01
CA ASP A 324 24.37 -7.21 6.71
C ASP A 324 24.66 -6.64 8.11
N LYS A 325 24.38 -5.34 8.29
CA LYS A 325 24.62 -4.64 9.55
C LYS A 325 23.33 -4.25 10.22
N TYR A 326 23.27 -4.47 11.52
CA TYR A 326 22.08 -4.11 12.29
C TYR A 326 21.80 -2.59 12.27
N ASP A 327 22.84 -1.77 12.25
CA ASP A 327 22.69 -0.31 12.13
C ASP A 327 22.05 0.08 10.79
N ASP A 328 22.42 -0.62 9.69
CA ASP A 328 21.80 -0.39 8.38
C ASP A 328 20.31 -0.81 8.40
N TYR A 329 19.99 -1.90 9.09
CA TYR A 329 18.61 -2.38 9.26
C TYR A 329 17.75 -1.36 10.03
N THR A 330 18.24 -0.86 11.17
CA THR A 330 17.52 0.13 11.98
C THR A 330 17.42 1.47 11.29
N ASN A 331 18.47 1.91 10.58
CA ASN A 331 18.45 3.14 9.77
C ASN A 331 17.43 3.04 8.64
N THR A 332 17.33 1.88 7.99
CA THR A 332 16.32 1.63 6.96
C THR A 332 14.91 1.71 7.55
N ILE A 333 14.65 1.14 8.74
CA ILE A 333 13.35 1.30 9.42
C ILE A 333 13.00 2.79 9.58
N VAL A 334 13.93 3.61 10.02
CA VAL A 334 13.72 5.07 10.19
C VAL A 334 13.44 5.73 8.84
N HIS A 335 14.22 5.38 7.82
CA HIS A 335 14.10 5.89 6.45
C HIS A 335 12.71 5.60 5.86
N GLU A 336 12.28 4.33 5.88
CA GLU A 336 11.00 3.93 5.32
C GLU A 336 9.79 4.53 6.09
N ILE A 337 9.93 4.70 7.40
CA ILE A 337 8.90 5.40 8.19
C ILE A 337 8.85 6.89 7.84
N ALA A 338 9.97 7.54 7.50
CA ALA A 338 9.95 8.92 7.06
C ALA A 338 9.11 9.12 5.79
N HIS A 339 9.17 8.18 4.87
CA HIS A 339 8.36 8.18 3.65
C HIS A 339 6.85 8.13 3.89
N GLN A 340 6.39 7.80 5.09
CA GLN A 340 4.96 7.90 5.40
C GLN A 340 4.47 9.36 5.34
N TRP A 341 5.36 10.35 5.48
CA TRP A 341 5.08 11.77 5.21
C TRP A 341 5.47 12.17 3.80
N TRP A 342 6.71 11.86 3.35
CA TRP A 342 7.21 12.15 1.99
C TRP A 342 6.98 10.95 1.09
N TYR A 343 6.03 10.98 0.26
CA TYR A 343 5.35 9.99 -0.56
C TYR A 343 3.95 9.65 0.00
N GLY A 344 3.81 9.11 1.20
CA GLY A 344 2.51 8.67 1.73
C GLY A 344 1.50 9.82 1.83
N VAL A 345 1.80 10.83 2.63
CA VAL A 345 0.93 12.02 2.82
C VAL A 345 1.14 13.04 1.73
N VAL A 346 2.40 13.42 1.45
CA VAL A 346 2.76 14.36 0.39
C VAL A 346 3.34 13.59 -0.76
N GLY A 347 2.53 13.35 -1.80
CA GLY A 347 2.98 12.63 -3.00
C GLY A 347 3.78 13.50 -3.94
N ASN A 348 4.59 12.84 -4.73
CA ASN A 348 5.40 13.39 -5.80
C ASN A 348 5.37 12.44 -7.00
N ASN A 349 5.77 12.94 -8.14
CA ASN A 349 6.15 12.12 -9.28
C ASN A 349 7.64 11.78 -9.09
N GLN A 350 7.96 10.51 -8.92
CA GLN A 350 9.30 10.02 -8.61
C GLN A 350 10.10 9.72 -9.88
#